data_7bb8ff880797302744b2f494b1a33230
#
_entry.id   7bb8ff880797302744b2f494b1a33230
#
_cell.length_a   1.000
_cell.length_b   1.000
_cell.length_c   1.000
_cell.angle_alpha   90.00
_cell.angle_beta   90.00
_cell.angle_gamma   90.00
#
_symmetry.space_group_name_H-M   'P 1'
#
loop_
_entity.id
_entity.type
_entity.pdbx_description
1 polymer ?
#
loop_
_entity_poly.entity_id
_entity_poly.type
_entity_poly.pdbx_seq_one_letter_code
_entity_poly.pdbx_strand_id
1 'polypeptide(L)'
;MEQRRYDEAFADFDMAVMCDSAYIPGYFNRALVNNYLRRPMASIRDFDRVVELDSTSSLGYFNRAIVRTEIGDYNRALEDFNLVARYSPDNVLLYYNRALLNTRLGEIDDAIADYSRAIELYPDFANAYLGRSVLRRAKHDVRGALSDERTAQRKISEYRSRLKDSTYSIYADTAQRFDKLLSFESRLMERNFERIASTVTQAGDDGLTLIPMFRFTLIEEDSAYVDKR
;
A
#
# COMPACT_ATOMS: atom_id res chain seq x y z
N MET A 1 10.79 14.40 16.79
CA MET A 1 11.18 13.04 17.23
C MET A 1 11.11 12.01 16.09
N GLU A 2 10.03 11.94 15.33
CA GLU A 2 9.88 10.96 14.22
C GLU A 2 10.95 11.10 13.14
N GLN A 3 11.21 12.29 12.64
CA GLN A 3 12.20 12.53 11.60
C GLN A 3 13.60 12.01 11.95
N ARG A 4 14.02 12.16 13.20
CA ARG A 4 15.30 11.65 13.68
C ARG A 4 15.38 10.12 13.60
N ARG A 5 14.29 9.41 13.88
CA ARG A 5 14.22 7.94 13.74
C ARG A 5 14.37 7.49 12.28
N TYR A 6 13.81 8.26 11.32
CA TYR A 6 13.96 7.94 9.91
C TYR A 6 15.37 8.24 9.39
N ASP A 7 16.03 9.28 9.90
CA ASP A 7 17.42 9.57 9.55
C ASP A 7 18.35 8.48 10.11
N GLU A 8 18.12 7.98 11.33
CA GLU A 8 18.82 6.85 11.93
C GLU A 8 18.59 5.56 11.11
N ALA A 9 17.33 5.23 10.79
CA ALA A 9 16.99 4.07 9.96
C ALA A 9 17.61 4.17 8.55
N PHE A 10 17.65 5.36 7.96
CA PHE A 10 18.33 5.57 6.68
C PHE A 10 19.81 5.20 6.78
N ALA A 11 20.51 5.65 7.83
CA ALA A 11 21.92 5.35 8.01
C ALA A 11 22.17 3.85 8.17
N ASP A 12 21.32 3.13 8.89
CA ASP A 12 21.43 1.68 9.08
C ASP A 12 21.27 0.93 7.76
N PHE A 13 20.24 1.27 6.95
CA PHE A 13 20.03 0.66 5.64
C PHE A 13 21.11 1.06 4.64
N ASP A 14 21.64 2.28 4.71
CA ASP A 14 22.75 2.72 3.88
C ASP A 14 24.01 1.89 4.15
N MET A 15 24.35 1.68 5.41
CA MET A 15 25.43 0.76 5.81
C MET A 15 25.16 -0.67 5.34
N ALA A 16 23.93 -1.17 5.47
CA ALA A 16 23.59 -2.53 5.05
C ALA A 16 23.84 -2.75 3.54
N VAL A 17 23.41 -1.81 2.67
CA VAL A 17 23.65 -1.93 1.22
C VAL A 17 25.07 -1.63 0.81
N MET A 18 25.85 -0.91 1.61
CA MET A 18 27.29 -0.75 1.42
C MET A 18 28.05 -2.05 1.75
N CYS A 19 27.62 -2.79 2.77
CA CYS A 19 28.22 -4.08 3.14
C CYS A 19 27.85 -5.20 2.15
N ASP A 20 26.61 -5.17 1.64
CA ASP A 20 26.12 -6.14 0.65
C ASP A 20 25.34 -5.41 -0.45
N SER A 21 25.96 -5.22 -1.59
CA SER A 21 25.38 -4.56 -2.77
C SER A 21 24.26 -5.35 -3.46
N ALA A 22 24.00 -6.59 -3.03
CA ALA A 22 22.90 -7.43 -3.51
C ALA A 22 21.79 -7.60 -2.45
N TYR A 23 21.88 -6.89 -1.33
CA TYR A 23 20.91 -6.99 -0.22
C TYR A 23 19.59 -6.30 -0.54
N ILE A 24 18.68 -7.01 -1.20
CA ILE A 24 17.37 -6.49 -1.64
C ILE A 24 16.57 -5.83 -0.50
N PRO A 25 16.43 -6.44 0.71
CA PRO A 25 15.68 -5.80 1.79
C PRO A 25 16.27 -4.46 2.23
N GLY A 26 17.59 -4.28 2.15
CA GLY A 26 18.26 -3.02 2.46
C GLY A 26 17.83 -1.91 1.51
N TYR A 27 17.89 -2.15 0.20
CA TYR A 27 17.42 -1.19 -0.80
C TYR A 27 15.93 -0.90 -0.66
N PHE A 28 15.11 -1.94 -0.46
CA PHE A 28 13.66 -1.78 -0.33
C PHE A 28 13.31 -0.89 0.87
N ASN A 29 13.87 -1.17 2.04
CA ASN A 29 13.59 -0.37 3.24
C ASN A 29 14.19 1.03 3.15
N ARG A 30 15.39 1.20 2.56
CA ARG A 30 15.98 2.52 2.32
C ARG A 30 15.11 3.35 1.36
N ALA A 31 14.53 2.72 0.33
CA ALA A 31 13.58 3.36 -0.57
C ALA A 31 12.35 3.89 0.18
N LEU A 32 11.75 3.07 1.06
CA LEU A 32 10.61 3.49 1.87
C LEU A 32 10.95 4.67 2.78
N VAL A 33 12.11 4.60 3.45
CA VAL A 33 12.60 5.71 4.30
C VAL A 33 12.86 6.97 3.47
N ASN A 34 13.45 6.84 2.27
CA ASN A 34 13.65 7.96 1.36
C ASN A 34 12.33 8.62 0.94
N ASN A 35 11.30 7.82 0.64
CA ASN A 35 9.98 8.37 0.32
C ASN A 35 9.38 9.13 1.50
N TYR A 36 9.48 8.56 2.69
CA TYR A 36 9.04 9.22 3.92
C TYR A 36 9.76 10.55 4.17
N LEU A 37 11.06 10.58 3.94
CA LEU A 37 11.89 11.80 4.03
C LEU A 37 11.66 12.79 2.87
N ARG A 38 10.64 12.57 2.03
CA ARG A 38 10.33 13.41 0.87
C ARG A 38 11.47 13.49 -0.15
N ARG A 39 12.19 12.37 -0.33
CA ARG A 39 13.27 12.21 -1.30
C ARG A 39 12.85 11.22 -2.42
N PRO A 40 11.81 11.52 -3.21
CA PRO A 40 11.20 10.54 -4.10
C PRO A 40 12.16 10.00 -5.17
N MET A 41 13.07 10.83 -5.69
CA MET A 41 14.05 10.37 -6.68
C MET A 41 15.08 9.40 -6.09
N ALA A 42 15.43 9.54 -4.82
CA ALA A 42 16.28 8.57 -4.13
C ALA A 42 15.53 7.25 -3.88
N SER A 43 14.27 7.35 -3.47
CA SER A 43 13.37 6.21 -3.32
C SER A 43 13.23 5.41 -4.61
N ILE A 44 12.99 6.08 -5.75
CA ILE A 44 12.89 5.41 -7.06
C ILE A 44 14.19 4.70 -7.41
N ARG A 45 15.36 5.31 -7.23
CA ARG A 45 16.65 4.65 -7.50
C ARG A 45 16.86 3.38 -6.68
N ASP A 46 16.46 3.40 -5.42
CA ASP A 46 16.55 2.22 -4.57
C ASP A 46 15.54 1.14 -5.02
N PHE A 47 14.30 1.49 -5.39
CA PHE A 47 13.37 0.54 -5.98
C PHE A 47 13.81 0.04 -7.36
N ASP A 48 14.47 0.86 -8.17
CA ASP A 48 15.09 0.42 -9.42
C ASP A 48 16.10 -0.71 -9.13
N ARG A 49 16.91 -0.53 -8.08
CA ARG A 49 17.86 -1.58 -7.67
C ARG A 49 17.16 -2.84 -7.17
N VAL A 50 16.04 -2.72 -6.44
CA VAL A 50 15.23 -3.86 -6.02
C VAL A 50 14.76 -4.68 -7.23
N VAL A 51 14.18 -4.04 -8.25
CA VAL A 51 13.63 -4.74 -9.42
C VAL A 51 14.73 -5.21 -10.40
N GLU A 52 15.92 -4.62 -10.38
CA GLU A 52 17.10 -5.12 -11.09
C GLU A 52 17.61 -6.42 -10.46
N LEU A 53 17.65 -6.50 -9.14
CA LEU A 53 18.10 -7.68 -8.40
C LEU A 53 17.03 -8.80 -8.38
N ASP A 54 15.76 -8.44 -8.38
CA ASP A 54 14.62 -9.35 -8.48
C ASP A 54 13.56 -8.77 -9.44
N SER A 55 13.65 -9.19 -10.69
CA SER A 55 12.75 -8.74 -11.76
C SER A 55 11.31 -9.23 -11.61
N THR A 56 11.01 -10.06 -10.62
CA THR A 56 9.66 -10.55 -10.29
C THR A 56 9.10 -9.91 -9.03
N SER A 57 9.82 -8.99 -8.40
CA SER A 57 9.43 -8.32 -7.16
C SER A 57 8.19 -7.44 -7.34
N SER A 58 7.01 -8.03 -7.14
CA SER A 58 5.75 -7.28 -7.20
C SER A 58 5.70 -6.13 -6.19
N LEU A 59 6.32 -6.30 -5.01
CA LEU A 59 6.46 -5.24 -4.00
C LEU A 59 7.33 -4.07 -4.48
N GLY A 60 8.45 -4.38 -5.14
CA GLY A 60 9.34 -3.38 -5.71
C GLY A 60 8.62 -2.52 -6.75
N TYR A 61 7.95 -3.17 -7.71
CA TYR A 61 7.16 -2.47 -8.72
C TYR A 61 6.01 -1.67 -8.12
N PHE A 62 5.26 -2.26 -7.18
CA PHE A 62 4.12 -1.58 -6.56
C PHE A 62 4.53 -0.29 -5.85
N ASN A 63 5.55 -0.35 -5.00
CA ASN A 63 5.99 0.83 -4.25
C ASN A 63 6.64 1.87 -5.18
N ARG A 64 7.38 1.43 -6.21
CA ARG A 64 7.91 2.34 -7.22
C ARG A 64 6.79 3.06 -7.99
N ALA A 65 5.72 2.34 -8.34
CA ALA A 65 4.54 2.93 -8.97
C ALA A 65 3.86 3.99 -8.10
N ILE A 66 3.74 3.74 -6.80
CA ILE A 66 3.21 4.72 -5.84
C ILE A 66 4.06 5.99 -5.86
N VAL A 67 5.38 5.88 -5.70
CA VAL A 67 6.29 7.04 -5.69
C VAL A 67 6.26 7.78 -7.04
N ARG A 68 6.22 7.05 -8.18
CA ARG A 68 6.08 7.64 -9.50
C ARG A 68 4.76 8.39 -9.66
N THR A 69 3.66 7.86 -9.10
CA THR A 69 2.35 8.53 -9.11
C THR A 69 2.39 9.83 -8.30
N GLU A 70 3.08 9.85 -7.16
CA GLU A 70 3.24 11.03 -6.31
C GLU A 70 3.99 12.18 -7.02
N ILE A 71 5.00 11.85 -7.83
CA ILE A 71 5.78 12.84 -8.59
C ILE A 71 5.18 13.17 -9.97
N GLY A 72 4.05 12.57 -10.34
CA GLY A 72 3.38 12.81 -11.62
C GLY A 72 3.92 12.01 -12.81
N ASP A 73 4.81 11.04 -12.60
CA ASP A 73 5.30 10.13 -13.65
C ASP A 73 4.30 9.00 -13.91
N TYR A 74 3.11 9.39 -14.37
CA TYR A 74 1.95 8.52 -14.47
C TYR A 74 2.13 7.35 -15.45
N ASN A 75 2.80 7.59 -16.58
CA ASN A 75 2.99 6.55 -17.59
C ASN A 75 3.85 5.40 -17.06
N ARG A 76 5.00 5.73 -16.43
CA ARG A 76 5.85 4.70 -15.83
C ARG A 76 5.24 4.06 -14.59
N ALA A 77 4.41 4.80 -13.84
CA ALA A 77 3.64 4.22 -12.74
C ALA A 77 2.65 3.17 -13.25
N LEU A 78 1.96 3.44 -14.37
CA LEU A 78 1.04 2.50 -14.99
C LEU A 78 1.74 1.23 -15.50
N GLU A 79 2.93 1.38 -16.10
CA GLU A 79 3.78 0.25 -16.51
C GLU A 79 4.12 -0.64 -15.31
N ASP A 80 4.56 -0.05 -14.20
CA ASP A 80 4.85 -0.79 -12.97
C ASP A 80 3.62 -1.49 -12.41
N PHE A 81 2.47 -0.82 -12.33
CA PHE A 81 1.21 -1.46 -11.89
C PHE A 81 0.80 -2.62 -12.80
N ASN A 82 1.05 -2.53 -14.11
CA ASN A 82 0.78 -3.63 -15.04
C ASN A 82 1.69 -4.84 -14.78
N LEU A 83 2.96 -4.60 -14.40
CA LEU A 83 3.85 -5.68 -13.95
C LEU A 83 3.36 -6.31 -12.64
N VAL A 84 2.89 -5.50 -11.68
CA VAL A 84 2.28 -6.03 -10.45
C VAL A 84 1.07 -6.90 -10.78
N ALA A 85 0.19 -6.48 -11.70
CA ALA A 85 -0.96 -7.28 -12.13
C ALA A 85 -0.57 -8.65 -12.71
N ARG A 86 0.61 -8.71 -13.34
CA ARG A 86 1.15 -9.95 -13.93
C ARG A 86 1.73 -10.89 -12.86
N TYR A 87 2.42 -10.35 -11.86
CA TYR A 87 3.10 -11.15 -10.84
C TYR A 87 2.22 -11.43 -9.62
N SER A 88 1.27 -10.55 -9.30
CA SER A 88 0.37 -10.64 -8.15
C SER A 88 -1.07 -10.23 -8.54
N PRO A 89 -1.78 -11.07 -9.32
CA PRO A 89 -3.11 -10.73 -9.86
C PRO A 89 -4.21 -10.64 -8.80
N ASP A 90 -3.96 -11.09 -7.58
CA ASP A 90 -4.91 -11.03 -6.46
C ASP A 90 -4.62 -9.88 -5.48
N ASN A 91 -3.73 -8.97 -5.85
CA ASN A 91 -3.42 -7.81 -5.04
C ASN A 91 -4.52 -6.75 -5.15
N VAL A 92 -5.35 -6.63 -4.12
CA VAL A 92 -6.46 -5.69 -4.04
C VAL A 92 -5.99 -4.24 -4.16
N LEU A 93 -4.89 -3.89 -3.48
CA LEU A 93 -4.35 -2.52 -3.46
C LEU A 93 -3.79 -2.11 -4.81
N LEU A 94 -3.28 -3.05 -5.60
CA LEU A 94 -2.90 -2.79 -6.98
C LEU A 94 -4.07 -2.18 -7.76
N TYR A 95 -5.20 -2.90 -7.80
CA TYR A 95 -6.35 -2.47 -8.59
C TYR A 95 -6.93 -1.16 -8.08
N TYR A 96 -6.97 -0.98 -6.77
CA TYR A 96 -7.42 0.28 -6.19
C TYR A 96 -6.52 1.47 -6.57
N ASN A 97 -5.20 1.33 -6.45
CA ASN A 97 -4.27 2.42 -6.77
C ASN A 97 -4.17 2.66 -8.29
N ARG A 98 -4.24 1.59 -9.11
CA ARG A 98 -4.28 1.75 -10.56
C ARG A 98 -5.58 2.42 -11.02
N ALA A 99 -6.71 2.13 -10.37
CA ALA A 99 -7.97 2.84 -10.61
C ALA A 99 -7.87 4.33 -10.28
N LEU A 100 -7.23 4.70 -9.17
CA LEU A 100 -6.96 6.10 -8.85
C LEU A 100 -6.08 6.78 -9.91
N LEU A 101 -5.05 6.09 -10.38
CA LEU A 101 -4.18 6.60 -11.44
C LEU A 101 -4.93 6.75 -12.76
N ASN A 102 -5.70 5.74 -13.19
CA ASN A 102 -6.53 5.80 -14.40
C ASN A 102 -7.58 6.92 -14.30
N THR A 103 -8.13 7.16 -13.11
CA THR A 103 -9.04 8.30 -12.88
C THR A 103 -8.34 9.64 -13.14
N ARG A 104 -7.09 9.81 -12.70
CA ARG A 104 -6.30 11.03 -12.96
C ARG A 104 -5.93 11.20 -14.42
N LEU A 105 -5.74 10.09 -15.13
CA LEU A 105 -5.46 10.08 -16.58
C LEU A 105 -6.72 10.30 -17.42
N GLY A 106 -7.91 10.23 -16.83
CA GLY A 106 -9.19 10.34 -17.53
C GLY A 106 -9.65 9.02 -18.17
N GLU A 107 -8.95 7.92 -17.91
CA GLU A 107 -9.28 6.57 -18.40
C GLU A 107 -10.39 5.95 -17.53
N ILE A 108 -11.61 6.49 -17.70
CA ILE A 108 -12.74 6.22 -16.80
C ILE A 108 -13.14 4.74 -16.83
N ASP A 109 -13.15 4.11 -18.01
CA ASP A 109 -13.59 2.72 -18.15
C ASP A 109 -12.60 1.76 -17.48
N ASP A 110 -11.30 1.98 -17.66
CA ASP A 110 -10.24 1.21 -17.01
C ASP A 110 -10.28 1.38 -15.49
N ALA A 111 -10.52 2.61 -15.03
CA ALA A 111 -10.67 2.87 -13.60
C ALA A 111 -11.88 2.15 -12.99
N ILE A 112 -13.02 2.12 -13.67
CA ILE A 112 -14.22 1.37 -13.23
C ILE A 112 -13.94 -0.13 -13.20
N ALA A 113 -13.23 -0.66 -14.19
CA ALA A 113 -12.86 -2.07 -14.25
C ALA A 113 -11.93 -2.43 -13.07
N ASP A 114 -10.94 -1.62 -12.80
CA ASP A 114 -9.99 -1.81 -11.71
C ASP A 114 -10.68 -1.72 -10.33
N TYR A 115 -11.52 -0.71 -10.08
CA TYR A 115 -12.32 -0.68 -8.85
C TYR A 115 -13.23 -1.91 -8.72
N SER A 116 -13.80 -2.39 -9.83
CA SER A 116 -14.63 -3.59 -9.81
C SER A 116 -13.82 -4.82 -9.43
N ARG A 117 -12.59 -4.94 -9.96
CA ARG A 117 -11.69 -6.03 -9.59
C ARG A 117 -11.27 -5.97 -8.13
N ALA A 118 -10.97 -4.79 -7.61
CA ALA A 118 -10.69 -4.60 -6.18
C ALA A 118 -11.86 -5.03 -5.30
N ILE A 119 -13.09 -4.72 -5.68
CA ILE A 119 -14.32 -5.13 -5.00
C ILE A 119 -14.55 -6.64 -5.07
N GLU A 120 -14.29 -7.28 -6.21
CA GLU A 120 -14.38 -8.73 -6.36
C GLU A 120 -13.44 -9.45 -5.42
N LEU A 121 -12.18 -8.98 -5.34
CA LEU A 121 -11.16 -9.55 -4.47
C LEU A 121 -11.43 -9.27 -2.99
N TYR A 122 -11.94 -8.09 -2.68
CA TYR A 122 -12.27 -7.69 -1.31
C TYR A 122 -13.62 -6.95 -1.23
N PRO A 123 -14.73 -7.67 -1.04
CA PRO A 123 -16.09 -7.09 -1.04
C PRO A 123 -16.39 -6.11 0.09
N ASP A 124 -15.53 -6.00 1.10
CA ASP A 124 -15.68 -5.04 2.19
C ASP A 124 -14.92 -3.72 1.96
N PHE A 125 -14.30 -3.54 0.79
CA PHE A 125 -13.50 -2.36 0.48
C PHE A 125 -14.37 -1.15 0.14
N ALA A 126 -14.88 -0.46 1.15
CA ALA A 126 -15.80 0.67 1.00
C ALA A 126 -15.28 1.77 0.06
N ASN A 127 -13.97 2.11 0.14
CA ASN A 127 -13.38 3.15 -0.70
C ASN A 127 -13.40 2.80 -2.20
N ALA A 128 -13.31 1.53 -2.56
CA ALA A 128 -13.41 1.12 -3.95
C ALA A 128 -14.83 1.32 -4.50
N TYR A 129 -15.86 1.06 -3.69
CA TYR A 129 -17.24 1.39 -4.08
C TYR A 129 -17.43 2.90 -4.24
N LEU A 130 -16.90 3.73 -3.32
CA LEU A 130 -16.99 5.19 -3.44
C LEU A 130 -16.28 5.69 -4.70
N GLY A 131 -15.06 5.24 -4.97
CA GLY A 131 -14.33 5.59 -6.18
C GLY A 131 -15.10 5.23 -7.44
N ARG A 132 -15.64 3.98 -7.50
CA ARG A 132 -16.45 3.53 -8.65
C ARG A 132 -17.75 4.33 -8.79
N SER A 133 -18.40 4.70 -7.70
CA SER A 133 -19.66 5.47 -7.73
C SER A 133 -19.46 6.83 -8.40
N VAL A 134 -18.35 7.52 -8.09
CA VAL A 134 -18.02 8.82 -8.70
C VAL A 134 -17.89 8.68 -10.22
N LEU A 135 -17.18 7.67 -10.68
CA LEU A 135 -16.96 7.43 -12.11
C LEU A 135 -18.23 6.98 -12.84
N ARG A 136 -19.06 6.12 -12.22
CA ARG A 136 -20.37 5.75 -12.74
C ARG A 136 -21.29 6.95 -12.90
N ARG A 137 -21.26 7.88 -11.92
CA ARG A 137 -22.02 9.13 -12.01
C ARG A 137 -21.55 10.00 -13.17
N ALA A 138 -20.23 10.09 -13.40
CA ALA A 138 -19.66 10.80 -14.54
C ALA A 138 -20.08 10.18 -15.88
N LYS A 139 -20.33 8.87 -15.92
CA LYS A 139 -20.87 8.14 -17.07
C LYS A 139 -22.41 8.12 -17.14
N HIS A 140 -23.09 8.93 -16.33
CA HIS A 140 -24.56 8.97 -16.23
C HIS A 140 -25.23 7.66 -15.75
N ASP A 141 -24.47 6.68 -15.23
CA ASP A 141 -25.01 5.51 -14.52
C ASP A 141 -25.38 5.86 -13.07
N VAL A 142 -26.44 6.64 -12.93
CA VAL A 142 -26.90 7.12 -11.62
C VAL A 142 -27.37 5.96 -10.74
N ARG A 143 -27.96 4.91 -11.32
CA ARG A 143 -28.44 3.75 -10.55
C ARG A 143 -27.29 2.96 -9.96
N GLY A 144 -26.27 2.65 -10.76
CA GLY A 144 -25.06 1.97 -10.33
C GLY A 144 -24.29 2.79 -9.28
N ALA A 145 -24.18 4.10 -9.48
CA ALA A 145 -23.55 5.01 -8.52
C ALA A 145 -24.23 4.98 -7.14
N LEU A 146 -25.57 5.14 -7.11
CA LEU A 146 -26.34 5.09 -5.85
C LEU A 146 -26.26 3.72 -5.16
N SER A 147 -26.20 2.63 -5.92
CA SER A 147 -26.03 1.28 -5.38
C SER A 147 -24.66 1.13 -4.69
N ASP A 148 -23.60 1.62 -5.33
CA ASP A 148 -22.26 1.61 -4.77
C ASP A 148 -22.16 2.47 -3.50
N GLU A 149 -22.70 3.69 -3.52
CA GLU A 149 -22.74 4.59 -2.35
C GLU A 149 -23.44 3.96 -1.15
N ARG A 150 -24.61 3.34 -1.35
CA ARG A 150 -25.33 2.65 -0.28
C ARG A 150 -24.52 1.47 0.27
N THR A 151 -23.86 0.73 -0.61
CA THR A 151 -23.02 -0.40 -0.20
C THR A 151 -21.84 0.08 0.63
N ALA A 152 -21.14 1.12 0.18
CA ALA A 152 -20.02 1.72 0.92
C ALA A 152 -20.47 2.21 2.31
N GLN A 153 -21.57 2.96 2.40
CA GLN A 153 -22.10 3.44 3.67
C GLN A 153 -22.44 2.31 4.64
N ARG A 154 -23.04 1.23 4.13
CA ARG A 154 -23.33 0.04 4.94
C ARG A 154 -22.04 -0.58 5.46
N LYS A 155 -21.01 -0.79 4.61
CA LYS A 155 -19.72 -1.37 5.00
C LYS A 155 -19.00 -0.51 6.04
N ILE A 156 -19.00 0.81 5.88
CA ILE A 156 -18.46 1.75 6.87
C ILE A 156 -19.21 1.66 8.20
N SER A 157 -20.54 1.60 8.16
CA SER A 157 -21.37 1.47 9.35
C SER A 157 -21.13 0.16 10.10
N GLU A 158 -21.05 -0.97 9.37
CA GLU A 158 -20.72 -2.28 9.92
C GLU A 158 -19.34 -2.28 10.59
N TYR A 159 -18.33 -1.69 9.94
CA TYR A 159 -17.00 -1.55 10.51
C TYR A 159 -16.99 -0.71 11.79
N ARG A 160 -17.65 0.46 11.77
CA ARG A 160 -17.78 1.33 12.96
C ARG A 160 -18.52 0.66 14.11
N SER A 161 -19.52 -0.17 13.80
CA SER A 161 -20.24 -0.93 14.82
C SER A 161 -19.34 -1.97 15.48
N ARG A 162 -18.54 -2.68 14.70
CA ARG A 162 -17.55 -3.65 15.21
C ARG A 162 -16.49 -3.00 16.11
N LEU A 163 -16.01 -1.80 15.75
CA LEU A 163 -15.04 -1.06 16.58
C LEU A 163 -15.58 -0.66 17.95
N LYS A 164 -16.91 -0.58 18.12
CA LYS A 164 -17.56 -0.29 19.41
C LYS A 164 -17.73 -1.53 20.28
N ASP A 165 -17.60 -2.72 19.71
CA ASP A 165 -17.69 -3.96 20.46
C ASP A 165 -16.39 -4.19 21.23
N SER A 166 -16.49 -4.20 22.58
CA SER A 166 -15.33 -4.38 23.46
C SER A 166 -14.66 -5.77 23.34
N THR A 167 -15.34 -6.73 22.72
CA THR A 167 -14.80 -8.07 22.43
C THR A 167 -14.05 -8.12 21.10
N TYR A 168 -14.16 -7.05 20.29
CA TYR A 168 -13.56 -6.97 18.98
C TYR A 168 -12.07 -6.64 19.07
N SER A 169 -11.23 -7.59 18.70
CA SER A 169 -9.80 -7.36 18.59
C SER A 169 -9.47 -6.73 17.22
N ILE A 170 -9.17 -5.43 17.21
CA ILE A 170 -8.72 -4.71 16.02
C ILE A 170 -7.52 -5.42 15.39
N TYR A 171 -6.61 -5.95 16.21
CA TYR A 171 -5.40 -6.62 15.73
C TYR A 171 -5.71 -7.95 15.04
N ALA A 172 -6.62 -8.76 15.57
CA ALA A 172 -6.98 -10.05 14.95
C ALA A 172 -7.73 -9.85 13.62
N ASP A 173 -8.65 -8.91 13.57
CA ASP A 173 -9.42 -8.62 12.34
C ASP A 173 -8.57 -7.88 11.30
N THR A 174 -7.72 -6.96 11.74
CA THR A 174 -6.80 -6.23 10.87
C THR A 174 -5.77 -7.17 10.26
N ALA A 175 -5.21 -8.12 11.02
CA ALA A 175 -4.28 -9.11 10.49
C ALA A 175 -4.95 -9.97 9.41
N GLN A 176 -6.12 -10.57 9.69
CA GLN A 176 -6.82 -11.42 8.73
C GLN A 176 -7.29 -10.67 7.48
N ARG A 177 -7.69 -9.40 7.61
CA ARG A 177 -8.12 -8.56 6.47
C ARG A 177 -6.94 -7.96 5.74
N PHE A 178 -5.91 -7.61 6.48
CA PHE A 178 -4.67 -7.08 5.94
C PHE A 178 -3.92 -8.12 5.12
N ASP A 179 -3.92 -9.39 5.53
CA ASP A 179 -3.39 -10.50 4.73
C ASP A 179 -4.14 -10.64 3.40
N LYS A 180 -5.46 -10.44 3.39
CA LYS A 180 -6.26 -10.43 2.15
C LYS A 180 -6.06 -9.18 1.31
N LEU A 181 -5.83 -8.02 1.92
CA LEU A 181 -5.53 -6.76 1.23
C LEU A 181 -4.11 -6.74 0.66
N LEU A 182 -3.20 -7.38 1.38
CA LEU A 182 -1.80 -7.46 1.03
C LEU A 182 -1.45 -8.79 0.39
N SER A 183 -2.27 -9.50 -0.31
CA SER A 183 -1.90 -10.79 -0.93
C SER A 183 -0.58 -10.73 -1.72
N PHE A 184 0.37 -10.01 -1.14
CA PHE A 184 1.76 -10.03 -1.46
C PHE A 184 2.28 -11.40 -1.08
N GLU A 185 2.99 -12.03 -1.97
CA GLU A 185 3.63 -13.32 -1.75
C GLU A 185 4.17 -13.42 -0.33
N SER A 186 3.29 -13.84 0.60
CA SER A 186 3.61 -14.02 2.01
C SER A 186 4.84 -14.91 2.21
N ARG A 187 5.09 -15.84 1.26
CA ARG A 187 6.23 -16.75 1.32
C ARG A 187 7.61 -16.07 1.19
N LEU A 188 7.70 -14.94 0.50
CA LEU A 188 8.97 -14.19 0.43
C LEU A 188 9.14 -13.31 1.67
N MET A 189 8.03 -12.74 2.17
CA MET A 189 8.02 -11.97 3.41
C MET A 189 8.27 -12.87 4.61
N GLU A 190 7.64 -14.04 4.72
CA GLU A 190 7.87 -15.00 5.81
C GLU A 190 9.32 -15.46 5.88
N ARG A 191 9.93 -15.85 4.75
CA ARG A 191 11.36 -16.22 4.74
C ARG A 191 12.29 -15.06 5.07
N ASN A 192 11.96 -13.85 4.66
CA ASN A 192 12.78 -12.68 4.99
C ASN A 192 12.52 -12.21 6.42
N PHE A 193 11.29 -12.31 6.92
CA PHE A 193 10.95 -11.97 8.31
C PHE A 193 11.61 -12.94 9.31
N GLU A 194 11.58 -14.26 9.06
CA GLU A 194 12.27 -15.24 9.88
C GLU A 194 13.80 -15.04 9.85
N ARG A 195 14.35 -14.67 8.71
CA ARG A 195 15.78 -14.39 8.56
C ARG A 195 16.19 -13.07 9.25
N ILE A 196 15.37 -12.04 9.17
CA ILE A 196 15.57 -10.76 9.88
C ILE A 196 15.36 -10.96 11.39
N ALA A 197 14.30 -11.64 11.82
CA ALA A 197 14.05 -11.94 13.22
C ALA A 197 15.18 -12.78 13.85
N SER A 198 15.72 -13.76 13.12
CA SER A 198 16.87 -14.54 13.59
C SER A 198 18.18 -13.75 13.66
N THR A 199 18.33 -12.71 12.83
CA THR A 199 19.53 -11.84 12.83
C THR A 199 19.41 -10.76 13.92
N VAL A 200 18.22 -10.24 14.17
CA VAL A 200 17.96 -9.23 15.22
C VAL A 200 17.98 -9.85 16.62
N THR A 201 17.60 -11.11 16.79
CA THR A 201 17.72 -11.81 18.08
C THR A 201 19.17 -12.14 18.47
N GLN A 202 20.13 -12.08 17.54
CA GLN A 202 21.56 -12.21 17.84
C GLN A 202 22.26 -10.89 18.19
N ALA A 203 21.63 -9.75 17.93
CA ALA A 203 22.17 -8.43 18.28
C ALA A 203 21.34 -7.82 19.41
N GLY A 204 21.61 -8.25 20.65
CA GLY A 204 21.29 -7.55 21.91
C GLY A 204 19.88 -6.96 22.05
N ASP A 205 19.31 -7.22 23.16
CA ASP A 205 18.01 -6.87 23.76
C ASP A 205 17.72 -5.34 23.86
N ASP A 206 17.78 -4.63 22.75
CA ASP A 206 17.37 -3.23 22.67
C ASP A 206 16.14 -3.10 21.77
N GLY A 207 14.98 -3.35 22.36
CA GLY A 207 13.60 -3.06 21.99
C GLY A 207 13.27 -2.38 20.66
N LEU A 208 13.75 -2.85 19.52
CA LEU A 208 13.32 -2.44 18.20
C LEU A 208 11.97 -3.09 17.88
N THR A 209 10.90 -2.44 18.32
CA THR A 209 9.57 -2.75 17.85
C THR A 209 9.48 -2.32 16.39
N LEU A 210 9.52 -3.28 15.47
CA LEU A 210 9.21 -3.05 14.06
C LEU A 210 7.78 -2.51 13.97
N ILE A 211 7.65 -1.20 13.78
CA ILE A 211 6.36 -0.58 13.50
C ILE A 211 5.98 -1.01 12.09
N PRO A 212 4.82 -1.67 11.87
CA PRO A 212 4.38 -1.98 10.53
C PRO A 212 4.19 -0.66 9.76
N MET A 213 5.02 -0.42 8.74
CA MET A 213 5.03 0.82 7.95
C MET A 213 3.80 0.99 7.04
N PHE A 214 2.76 0.19 7.20
CA PHE A 214 1.58 0.19 6.34
C PHE A 214 0.42 1.04 6.85
N ARG A 215 0.68 2.02 7.71
CA ARG A 215 -0.36 2.89 8.28
C ARG A 215 -0.79 4.06 7.37
N PHE A 216 -0.34 4.11 6.11
CA PHE A 216 -0.20 5.38 5.39
C PHE A 216 -1.35 5.85 4.51
N THR A 217 -2.39 5.08 4.24
CA THR A 217 -3.43 5.57 3.32
C THR A 217 -4.85 5.57 3.87
N LEU A 218 -5.07 5.08 5.08
CA LEU A 218 -6.43 4.94 5.62
C LEU A 218 -6.77 5.90 6.78
N ILE A 219 -5.84 6.71 7.30
CA ILE A 219 -6.04 7.50 8.52
C ILE A 219 -5.91 9.02 8.33
N GLU A 220 -5.23 9.53 7.29
CA GLU A 220 -5.07 10.99 7.12
C GLU A 220 -6.31 11.71 6.59
N GLU A 221 -7.29 11.03 5.99
CA GLU A 221 -8.53 11.68 5.54
C GLU A 221 -9.59 11.85 6.65
N ASP A 222 -9.50 11.11 7.76
CA ASP A 222 -10.49 11.22 8.85
C ASP A 222 -10.16 12.30 9.91
N SER A 223 -8.97 12.87 9.94
CA SER A 223 -8.62 13.92 10.93
C SER A 223 -9.09 15.32 10.53
N ALA A 224 -9.47 15.55 9.28
CA ALA A 224 -9.94 16.86 8.80
C ALA A 224 -11.44 17.14 9.05
N TYR A 225 -12.18 16.17 9.60
CA TYR A 225 -13.65 16.30 9.74
C TYR A 225 -14.15 16.42 11.19
N VAL A 226 -13.27 16.52 12.18
CA VAL A 226 -13.67 16.52 13.61
C VAL A 226 -13.53 17.89 14.30
N ASP A 227 -13.06 18.93 13.63
CA ASP A 227 -12.89 20.23 14.28
C ASP A 227 -13.70 21.37 13.61
N LYS A 228 -15.03 21.23 13.61
CA LYS A 228 -15.98 22.36 13.52
C LYS A 228 -17.32 21.97 14.13
N ARG A 229 -17.39 22.01 15.49
CA ARG A 229 -18.58 22.44 16.24
C ARG A 229 -18.19 22.93 17.64
#